data_3591c0ff56ec76877881794e389ba57a
#
_entry.id   3591c0ff56ec76877881794e389ba57a
#
_cell.length_a   1.000
_cell.length_b   1.000
_cell.length_c   1.000
_cell.angle_alpha   90.00
_cell.angle_beta   90.00
_cell.angle_gamma   90.00
#
_symmetry.space_group_name_H-M   'P 1'
#
loop_
_entity.id
_entity.type
_entity.pdbx_description
1 polymer ?
#
loop_
_entity_poly.entity_id
_entity_poly.type
_entity_poly.pdbx_seq_one_letter_code
_entity_poly.pdbx_strand_id
1 'polypeptide(L)'
;METDADKVIQYEKLKTVSDLPAGGRGVVRLLRGGEEFTHRMVALGFTPGVEVTVVQNYERGPILVTVRDTRVALGRGEALKVLVEVL
;
A
#
# COMPACT_ATOMS: atom_id res chain seq x y z
N MET A 1 17.59 18.86 -16.16
CA MET A 1 16.64 18.98 -15.03
C MET A 1 15.53 17.97 -15.17
N GLU A 2 15.22 17.35 -14.09
CA GLU A 2 14.14 16.37 -14.05
C GLU A 2 12.79 17.05 -14.23
N THR A 3 11.94 16.48 -15.05
CA THR A 3 10.60 17.00 -15.27
C THR A 3 9.58 16.07 -14.60
N ASP A 4 8.34 16.54 -14.51
CA ASP A 4 7.28 15.69 -13.96
C ASP A 4 7.08 14.43 -14.79
N ALA A 5 7.41 14.48 -16.07
CA ALA A 5 7.30 13.30 -16.94
C ALA A 5 8.19 12.15 -16.46
N ASP A 6 9.34 12.48 -15.87
CA ASP A 6 10.27 11.47 -15.38
C ASP A 6 9.76 10.80 -14.10
N LYS A 7 8.73 11.38 -13.52
CA LYS A 7 8.14 10.87 -12.27
C LYS A 7 6.74 10.31 -12.49
N VAL A 8 6.35 10.12 -13.74
CA VAL A 8 5.02 9.58 -14.02
C VAL A 8 4.90 8.16 -13.48
N ILE A 9 3.85 7.94 -12.72
CA ILE A 9 3.57 6.62 -12.16
C ILE A 9 2.97 5.75 -13.26
N GLN A 10 3.56 4.57 -13.43
CA GLN A 10 3.04 3.59 -14.37
C GLN A 10 2.08 2.68 -13.63
N TYR A 11 0.81 3.03 -13.67
CA TYR A 11 -0.20 2.33 -12.88
C TYR A 11 -0.30 0.84 -13.20
N GLU A 12 -0.03 0.45 -14.44
CA GLU A 12 -0.05 -0.95 -14.82
C GLU A 12 1.06 -1.78 -14.15
N LYS A 13 2.04 -1.10 -13.55
CA LYS A 13 3.12 -1.77 -12.84
C LYS A 13 2.93 -1.78 -11.34
N LEU A 14 1.86 -1.18 -10.87
CA LEU A 14 1.59 -1.19 -9.44
C LEU A 14 1.13 -2.57 -8.99
N LYS A 15 1.49 -2.89 -7.76
CA LYS A 15 1.03 -4.11 -7.10
C LYS A 15 0.12 -3.73 -5.96
N THR A 16 -0.64 -4.68 -5.46
CA THR A 16 -1.41 -4.45 -4.24
C THR A 16 -0.57 -4.87 -3.04
N VAL A 17 -0.94 -4.37 -1.88
CA VAL A 17 -0.27 -4.80 -0.64
C VAL A 17 -0.39 -6.31 -0.47
N SER A 18 -1.51 -6.89 -0.91
CA SER A 18 -1.70 -8.34 -0.80
C SER A 18 -0.72 -9.15 -1.64
N ASP A 19 -0.13 -8.53 -2.66
CA ASP A 19 0.85 -9.21 -3.53
C ASP A 19 2.25 -9.25 -2.92
N LEU A 20 2.50 -8.47 -1.87
CA LEU A 20 3.83 -8.39 -1.30
C LEU A 20 4.06 -9.51 -0.30
N PRO A 21 5.20 -10.20 -0.38
CA PRO A 21 5.55 -11.19 0.62
C PRO A 21 6.02 -10.51 1.91
N ALA A 22 6.14 -11.29 2.98
CA ALA A 22 6.74 -10.79 4.21
C ALA A 22 8.12 -10.21 3.90
N GLY A 23 8.40 -9.03 4.43
CA GLY A 23 9.64 -8.31 4.14
C GLY A 23 9.54 -7.41 2.93
N GLY A 24 8.50 -7.55 2.11
CA GLY A 24 8.32 -6.69 0.95
C GLY A 24 7.97 -5.28 1.35
N ARG A 25 8.42 -4.31 0.54
CA ARG A 25 8.17 -2.90 0.77
C ARG A 25 7.64 -2.24 -0.48
N GLY A 26 6.81 -1.23 -0.29
CA GLY A 26 6.29 -0.46 -1.39
C GLY A 26 5.90 0.93 -0.94
N VAL A 27 5.75 1.82 -1.90
CA VAL A 27 5.28 3.18 -1.67
C VAL A 27 3.83 3.25 -2.12
N VAL A 28 2.95 3.69 -1.22
CA VAL A 28 1.53 3.82 -1.55
C VAL A 28 1.37 4.86 -2.67
N ARG A 29 0.66 4.47 -3.72
CA ARG A 29 0.40 5.37 -4.85
C ARG A 29 -1.09 5.62 -5.06
N LEU A 30 -1.92 4.64 -4.75
CA LEU A 30 -3.34 4.75 -5.03
C LEU A 30 -4.15 3.94 -4.03
N LEU A 31 -5.21 4.54 -3.53
CA LEU A 31 -6.21 3.86 -2.70
C LEU A 31 -7.44 3.68 -3.57
N ARG A 32 -7.71 2.43 -3.95
CA ARG A 32 -8.79 2.13 -4.89
C ARG A 32 -10.03 1.68 -4.15
N GLY A 33 -10.72 2.62 -3.57
CA GLY A 33 -11.96 2.35 -2.84
C GLY A 33 -12.80 3.59 -2.82
N GLY A 34 -13.95 3.50 -2.19
CA GLY A 34 -14.82 4.64 -2.04
C GLY A 34 -14.25 5.63 -1.02
N GLU A 35 -14.98 6.72 -0.84
CA GLU A 35 -14.56 7.81 0.03
C GLU A 35 -14.37 7.33 1.48
N GLU A 36 -15.30 6.52 1.96
CA GLU A 36 -15.23 6.00 3.32
C GLU A 36 -13.99 5.14 3.53
N PHE A 37 -13.68 4.27 2.57
CA PHE A 37 -12.48 3.46 2.60
C PHE A 37 -11.23 4.34 2.62
N THR A 38 -11.19 5.34 1.75
CA THR A 38 -10.05 6.24 1.63
C THR A 38 -9.82 7.00 2.93
N HIS A 39 -10.87 7.53 3.54
CA HIS A 39 -10.75 8.23 4.82
C HIS A 39 -10.19 7.33 5.91
N ARG A 40 -10.66 6.09 5.96
CA ARG A 40 -10.20 5.14 6.96
C ARG A 40 -8.72 4.81 6.76
N MET A 41 -8.33 4.58 5.51
CA MET A 41 -6.94 4.22 5.21
C MET A 41 -5.98 5.37 5.47
N VAL A 42 -6.39 6.58 5.12
CA VAL A 42 -5.58 7.78 5.40
C VAL A 42 -5.43 7.98 6.91
N ALA A 43 -6.49 7.75 7.67
CA ALA A 43 -6.43 7.86 9.12
C ALA A 43 -5.47 6.85 9.74
N LEU A 44 -5.31 5.70 9.10
CA LEU A 44 -4.36 4.67 9.54
C LEU A 44 -2.93 4.95 9.08
N GLY A 45 -2.73 5.96 8.24
CA GLY A 45 -1.41 6.33 7.77
C GLY A 45 -1.09 5.96 6.34
N PHE A 46 -2.02 5.34 5.62
CA PHE A 46 -1.79 4.91 4.23
C PHE A 46 -2.08 6.06 3.27
N THR A 47 -1.25 7.10 3.34
CA THR A 47 -1.38 8.22 2.40
C THR A 47 -0.46 8.00 1.21
N PRO A 48 -0.85 8.49 0.02
CA PRO A 48 0.04 8.39 -1.15
C PRO A 48 1.42 8.97 -0.84
N GLY A 49 2.45 8.22 -1.21
CA GLY A 49 3.83 8.60 -0.93
C GLY A 49 4.44 7.96 0.29
N VAL A 50 3.63 7.35 1.16
CA VAL A 50 4.18 6.71 2.36
C VAL A 50 4.69 5.31 2.03
N GLU A 51 5.76 4.92 2.71
CA GLU A 51 6.30 3.57 2.54
C GLU A 51 5.60 2.59 3.48
N VAL A 52 5.32 1.41 2.96
CA VAL A 52 4.70 0.31 3.70
C VAL A 52 5.62 -0.88 3.67
N THR A 53 5.79 -1.56 4.79
CA THR A 53 6.54 -2.81 4.86
C THR A 53 5.62 -3.92 5.33
N VAL A 54 5.58 -5.02 4.59
CA VAL A 54 4.79 -6.17 4.99
C VAL A 54 5.57 -6.96 6.03
N VAL A 55 4.96 -7.16 7.19
CA VAL A 55 5.57 -7.93 8.27
C VAL A 55 5.20 -9.39 8.14
N GLN A 56 3.95 -9.65 7.80
CA GLN A 56 3.42 -11.01 7.74
C GLN A 56 2.30 -11.07 6.72
N ASN A 57 2.40 -12.05 5.84
CA ASN A 57 1.40 -12.27 4.81
C ASN A 57 1.28 -13.77 4.56
N TYR A 58 0.37 -14.42 5.26
CA TYR A 58 0.03 -15.81 5.02
C TYR A 58 -1.05 -15.87 3.95
N GLU A 59 -1.33 -17.06 3.45
CA GLU A 59 -2.34 -17.21 2.41
C GLU A 59 -3.74 -16.85 2.89
N ARG A 60 -3.95 -16.88 4.19
CA ARG A 60 -5.25 -16.57 4.80
C ARG A 60 -5.07 -15.61 5.95
N GLY A 61 -6.16 -14.93 6.27
CA GLY A 61 -6.17 -14.01 7.38
C GLY A 61 -5.60 -12.65 7.03
N PRO A 62 -5.53 -11.77 8.00
CA PRO A 62 -5.08 -10.40 7.77
C PRO A 62 -3.61 -10.34 7.41
N ILE A 63 -3.25 -9.28 6.71
CA ILE A 63 -1.87 -8.99 6.35
C ILE A 63 -1.38 -7.95 7.33
N LEU A 64 -0.29 -8.25 8.02
CA LEU A 64 0.28 -7.33 9.00
C LEU A 64 1.34 -6.48 8.34
N VAL A 65 1.19 -5.17 8.44
CA VAL A 65 2.11 -4.23 7.81
C VAL A 65 2.56 -3.19 8.82
N THR A 66 3.71 -2.57 8.52
CA THR A 66 4.19 -1.40 9.25
C THR A 66 4.04 -0.19 8.35
N VAL A 67 3.41 0.84 8.86
CA VAL A 67 3.28 2.13 8.19
C VAL A 67 3.45 3.21 9.25
N ARG A 68 4.33 4.19 8.96
CA ARG A 68 4.62 5.28 9.91
C ARG A 68 4.95 4.78 11.30
N ASP A 69 5.78 3.74 11.36
CA ASP A 69 6.23 3.11 12.61
C ASP A 69 5.11 2.47 13.44
N THR A 70 3.96 2.25 12.82
CA THR A 70 2.81 1.63 13.47
C THR A 70 2.47 0.33 12.74
N ARG A 71 2.15 -0.72 13.50
CA ARG A 71 1.68 -1.95 12.91
C ARG A 71 0.17 -1.92 12.72
N VAL A 72 -0.25 -2.30 11.54
CA VAL A 72 -1.66 -2.32 11.18
C VAL A 72 -1.98 -3.67 10.56
N ALA A 73 -3.08 -4.28 10.98
CA ALA A 73 -3.57 -5.49 10.37
C ALA A 73 -4.60 -5.10 9.32
N LEU A 74 -4.32 -5.42 8.06
CA LEU A 74 -5.26 -5.17 6.97
C LEU A 74 -5.99 -6.45 6.62
N GLY A 75 -7.31 -6.36 6.47
CA GLY A 75 -8.05 -7.45 5.87
C GLY A 75 -7.60 -7.62 4.43
N ARG A 76 -7.78 -8.82 3.89
CA ARG A 76 -7.35 -9.07 2.51
C ARG A 76 -8.09 -8.23 1.50
N GLY A 77 -9.36 -7.95 1.74
CA GLY A 77 -10.13 -7.06 0.86
C GLY A 77 -9.57 -5.65 0.87
N GLU A 78 -9.15 -5.16 2.02
CA GLU A 78 -8.53 -3.83 2.10
C GLU A 78 -7.17 -3.82 1.42
N ALA A 79 -6.37 -4.85 1.65
CA ALA A 79 -5.04 -4.94 1.06
C ALA A 79 -5.07 -4.98 -0.46
N LEU A 80 -6.12 -5.54 -1.05
CA LEU A 80 -6.30 -5.56 -2.50
C LEU A 80 -6.56 -4.16 -3.08
N LYS A 81 -6.94 -3.21 -2.25
CA LYS A 81 -7.30 -1.87 -2.68
C LYS A 81 -6.21 -0.84 -2.41
N VAL A 82 -5.11 -1.25 -1.80
CA VAL A 82 -3.96 -0.36 -1.57
C VAL A 82 -2.90 -0.71 -2.60
N LEU A 83 -2.71 0.19 -3.57
CA LEU A 83 -1.77 -0.05 -4.64
C LEU A 83 -0.46 0.64 -4.35
N VAL A 84 0.62 -0.09 -4.57
CA VAL A 84 1.95 0.35 -4.20
C VAL A 84 2.92 0.17 -5.37
N GLU A 85 3.92 1.03 -5.36
CA GLU A 85 5.08 0.88 -6.23
C GLU A 85 6.12 0.11 -5.41
N VAL A 86 6.49 -1.07 -5.89
CA VAL A 86 7.39 -1.96 -5.15
C VAL A 86 8.80 -1.39 -5.12
N LEU A 87 9.40 -1.40 -3.96
CA LEU A 87 10.79 -0.96 -3.77
C LEU A 87 11.78 -2.10 -3.97
#